data_efd421c917fa7eb3807c1a4786d04e7d
#
_entry.id   efd421c917fa7eb3807c1a4786d04e7d
#
_cell.length_a   1.000
_cell.length_b   1.000
_cell.length_c   1.000
_cell.angle_alpha   90.00
_cell.angle_beta   90.00
_cell.angle_gamma   90.00
#
_symmetry.space_group_name_H-M   'P 1'
#
loop_
_entity.id
_entity.type
_entity.pdbx_description
1 polymer ?
#
loop_
_entity_poly.entity_id
_entity_poly.type
_entity_poly.pdbx_seq_one_letter_code
_entity_poly.pdbx_strand_id
1 'polypeptide(L)'
;MKSLGLVLFLVAAAHASSDACAAIAASISTAGNVYWPNSTAYTLAIEHWLLSSIQEPQCVVEPSSAQDIGIILNTVGTTRTSFAVKGGGHTSNQGFSSTTGVHISLAQFNYTTLDAAAEKVAIGGGTKWIDVYTTLDGTGFNVVGGRNPSVGVAGFTLGGGYSWKSNAYGLAIDNLLQVNIVLPNGTSTIASASKSPDLFFALKGGFNNFGVVTEFTFRAVPQDLVWGGHLSYAAADLAAVNAAVVAFEQNNTDTHAAVVHGITSLPTNGTSGAPFPAVQLFYDGPDLPEGMFADFFAIPAVSSDWSGPITFLTWSGADGGVSDLRGVFHAFSTLPHTPEFLQDVADELSAFAAELTPKSAAYLSIAIEPFMTNALSNGNATSASSAYPPVRSPVLLPSNIFFGYTNATEDDAFHDAIARLQANIVAKATAQGLIYPDAKGGSIYPNYALAGADGAHVVEFYGAAHLGEMRRVREQIDPRGVMTLAGGWKV
;
A
#
# COMPACT_ATOMS: atom_id res chain seq x y z
N MET A 1 20.18 -42.04 -10.56
CA MET A 1 20.55 -41.60 -9.19
C MET A 1 20.35 -40.08 -8.92
N LYS A 2 20.04 -39.24 -9.91
CA LYS A 2 19.80 -37.80 -9.68
C LYS A 2 18.33 -37.42 -9.34
N SER A 3 17.37 -38.34 -9.56
CA SER A 3 15.95 -38.09 -9.27
C SER A 3 15.52 -38.40 -7.83
N LEU A 4 16.26 -39.27 -7.12
CA LEU A 4 15.93 -39.67 -5.74
C LEU A 4 16.23 -38.52 -4.73
N GLY A 5 17.27 -37.74 -4.99
CA GLY A 5 17.65 -36.62 -4.09
C GLY A 5 16.66 -35.42 -4.09
N LEU A 6 16.01 -35.17 -5.24
CA LEU A 6 15.04 -34.08 -5.36
C LEU A 6 13.71 -34.39 -4.65
N VAL A 7 13.28 -35.69 -4.72
CA VAL A 7 12.07 -36.13 -4.04
C VAL A 7 12.24 -36.13 -2.51
N LEU A 8 13.46 -36.49 -2.01
CA LEU A 8 13.75 -36.42 -0.57
C LEU A 8 13.75 -34.97 -0.03
N PHE A 9 14.22 -33.99 -0.80
CA PHE A 9 14.23 -32.59 -0.37
C PHE A 9 12.80 -32.02 -0.30
N LEU A 10 11.93 -32.32 -1.27
CA LEU A 10 10.54 -31.88 -1.25
C LEU A 10 9.73 -32.51 -0.11
N VAL A 11 9.94 -33.78 0.17
CA VAL A 11 9.29 -34.47 1.28
C VAL A 11 9.79 -33.96 2.64
N ALA A 12 11.08 -33.64 2.78
CA ALA A 12 11.64 -33.08 4.00
C ALA A 12 11.11 -31.66 4.27
N ALA A 13 10.95 -30.80 3.23
CA ALA A 13 10.38 -29.48 3.37
C ALA A 13 8.89 -29.51 3.77
N ALA A 14 8.10 -30.42 3.21
CA ALA A 14 6.69 -30.59 3.57
C ALA A 14 6.51 -31.12 5.00
N HIS A 15 7.35 -32.03 5.46
CA HIS A 15 7.31 -32.51 6.84
C HIS A 15 7.77 -31.44 7.84
N ALA A 16 8.84 -30.72 7.54
CA ALA A 16 9.33 -29.64 8.41
C ALA A 16 8.27 -28.55 8.64
N SER A 17 7.44 -28.24 7.64
CA SER A 17 6.43 -27.19 7.77
C SER A 17 5.15 -27.68 8.49
N SER A 18 4.76 -28.94 8.37
CA SER A 18 3.69 -29.52 9.18
C SER A 18 4.07 -29.60 10.66
N ASP A 19 5.33 -29.86 10.97
CA ASP A 19 5.87 -29.85 12.34
C ASP A 19 5.82 -28.43 12.94
N ALA A 20 6.06 -27.37 12.15
CA ALA A 20 5.98 -25.98 12.62
C ALA A 20 4.56 -25.61 13.07
N CYS A 21 3.54 -25.93 12.30
CA CYS A 21 2.14 -25.66 12.65
C CYS A 21 1.72 -26.41 13.93
N ALA A 22 2.09 -27.68 14.07
CA ALA A 22 1.80 -28.48 15.26
C ALA A 22 2.54 -27.95 16.50
N ALA A 23 3.81 -27.58 16.36
CA ALA A 23 4.62 -27.01 17.44
C ALA A 23 4.06 -25.65 17.91
N ILE A 24 3.63 -24.80 16.98
CA ILE A 24 2.98 -23.52 17.29
C ILE A 24 1.67 -23.77 18.03
N ALA A 25 0.80 -24.65 17.52
CA ALA A 25 -0.49 -24.96 18.14
C ALA A 25 -0.36 -25.49 19.58
N ALA A 26 0.72 -26.22 19.87
CA ALA A 26 1.00 -26.72 21.21
C ALA A 26 1.59 -25.67 22.17
N SER A 27 2.05 -24.53 21.67
CA SER A 27 2.88 -23.58 22.44
C SER A 27 2.28 -22.19 22.60
N ILE A 28 1.39 -21.74 21.69
CA ILE A 28 0.74 -20.43 21.82
C ILE A 28 -0.27 -20.43 22.97
N SER A 29 -0.63 -19.24 23.42
CA SER A 29 -1.62 -19.05 24.47
C SER A 29 -3.00 -19.59 24.07
N THR A 30 -3.84 -19.90 25.05
CA THR A 30 -5.22 -20.38 24.81
C THR A 30 -6.15 -19.29 24.22
N ALA A 31 -5.72 -18.03 24.24
CA ALA A 31 -6.43 -16.92 23.57
C ALA A 31 -6.04 -16.75 22.10
N GLY A 32 -4.92 -17.37 21.66
CA GLY A 32 -4.53 -17.45 20.25
C GLY A 32 -5.24 -18.62 19.55
N ASN A 33 -5.39 -18.48 18.26
CA ASN A 33 -6.08 -19.49 17.43
C ASN A 33 -5.14 -20.07 16.36
N VAL A 34 -5.33 -21.35 16.05
CA VAL A 34 -4.72 -22.02 14.89
C VAL A 34 -5.82 -22.64 14.05
N TYR A 35 -5.89 -22.24 12.79
CA TYR A 35 -6.87 -22.75 11.84
C TYR A 35 -6.20 -23.64 10.82
N TRP A 36 -6.84 -24.74 10.53
CA TRP A 36 -6.36 -25.77 9.60
C TRP A 36 -7.17 -25.74 8.30
N PRO A 37 -6.60 -26.17 7.17
CA PRO A 37 -7.32 -26.29 5.91
C PRO A 37 -8.67 -27.00 6.06
N ASN A 38 -9.64 -26.60 5.22
CA ASN A 38 -11.02 -27.08 5.21
C ASN A 38 -11.91 -26.59 6.38
N SER A 39 -11.46 -25.65 7.21
CA SER A 39 -12.33 -24.99 8.18
C SER A 39 -12.78 -23.61 7.66
N THR A 40 -14.02 -23.18 8.02
CA THR A 40 -14.52 -21.85 7.65
C THR A 40 -13.61 -20.71 8.15
N ALA A 41 -13.09 -20.84 9.37
CA ALA A 41 -12.18 -19.86 9.95
C ALA A 41 -10.88 -19.74 9.14
N TYR A 42 -10.33 -20.85 8.64
CA TYR A 42 -9.18 -20.84 7.76
C TYR A 42 -9.47 -20.09 6.46
N THR A 43 -10.61 -20.39 5.80
CA THR A 43 -10.99 -19.75 4.53
C THR A 43 -11.12 -18.23 4.69
N LEU A 44 -11.81 -17.77 5.75
CA LEU A 44 -11.94 -16.34 6.03
C LEU A 44 -10.59 -15.68 6.37
N ALA A 45 -9.73 -16.37 7.10
CA ALA A 45 -8.45 -15.82 7.52
C ALA A 45 -7.46 -15.63 6.35
N ILE A 46 -7.54 -16.44 5.29
CA ILE A 46 -6.69 -16.31 4.10
C ILE A 46 -7.23 -15.33 3.05
N GLU A 47 -8.41 -14.77 3.24
CA GLU A 47 -8.98 -13.79 2.30
C GLU A 47 -8.05 -12.58 2.11
N HIS A 48 -7.93 -12.13 0.87
CA HIS A 48 -7.23 -10.92 0.45
C HIS A 48 -8.16 -10.09 -0.43
N TRP A 49 -7.84 -8.81 -0.58
CA TRP A 49 -8.56 -7.92 -1.47
C TRP A 49 -8.58 -8.44 -2.92
N LEU A 50 -7.45 -8.99 -3.41
CA LEU A 50 -7.34 -9.58 -4.74
C LEU A 50 -7.21 -11.10 -4.67
N LEU A 51 -8.00 -11.80 -5.47
CA LEU A 51 -7.99 -13.25 -5.54
C LEU A 51 -6.63 -13.82 -6.00
N SER A 52 -5.88 -13.06 -6.82
CA SER A 52 -4.52 -13.43 -7.26
C SER A 52 -3.50 -13.46 -6.13
N SER A 53 -3.77 -12.78 -5.01
CA SER A 53 -2.85 -12.72 -3.85
C SER A 53 -3.04 -13.86 -2.86
N ILE A 54 -4.11 -14.65 -2.99
CA ILE A 54 -4.43 -15.74 -2.06
C ILE A 54 -3.49 -16.91 -2.32
N GLN A 55 -2.94 -17.49 -1.25
CA GLN A 55 -2.25 -18.78 -1.23
C GLN A 55 -2.86 -19.67 -0.13
N GLU A 56 -2.66 -20.97 -0.23
CA GLU A 56 -3.16 -21.96 0.73
C GLU A 56 -2.03 -22.34 1.71
N PRO A 57 -1.96 -21.75 2.90
CA PRO A 57 -0.98 -22.10 3.91
C PRO A 57 -1.26 -23.45 4.57
N GLN A 58 -0.26 -24.03 5.19
CA GLN A 58 -0.46 -25.25 5.98
C GLN A 58 -1.28 -25.05 7.23
N CYS A 59 -1.18 -23.87 7.83
CA CYS A 59 -2.05 -23.38 8.89
C CYS A 59 -2.11 -21.85 8.88
N VAL A 60 -3.19 -21.30 9.44
CA VAL A 60 -3.28 -19.90 9.84
C VAL A 60 -3.16 -19.82 11.34
N VAL A 61 -2.32 -18.88 11.82
CA VAL A 61 -2.18 -18.59 13.25
C VAL A 61 -2.66 -17.16 13.49
N GLU A 62 -3.57 -17.00 14.45
CA GLU A 62 -4.02 -15.69 14.95
C GLU A 62 -3.49 -15.49 16.37
N PRO A 63 -2.29 -14.92 16.53
CA PRO A 63 -1.72 -14.64 17.84
C PRO A 63 -2.55 -13.59 18.60
N SER A 64 -2.75 -13.78 19.90
CA SER A 64 -3.46 -12.83 20.78
C SER A 64 -2.52 -11.87 21.51
N SER A 65 -1.22 -12.12 21.44
CA SER A 65 -0.21 -11.37 22.18
C SER A 65 1.12 -11.29 21.43
N ALA A 66 1.95 -10.32 21.80
CA ALA A 66 3.32 -10.23 21.34
C ALA A 66 4.16 -11.47 21.72
N GLN A 67 3.82 -12.13 22.85
CA GLN A 67 4.46 -13.38 23.26
C GLN A 67 4.14 -14.51 22.29
N ASP A 68 2.90 -14.64 21.84
CA ASP A 68 2.52 -15.64 20.82
C ASP A 68 3.30 -15.43 19.53
N ILE A 69 3.42 -14.17 19.06
CA ILE A 69 4.23 -13.83 17.88
C ILE A 69 5.70 -14.26 18.11
N GLY A 70 6.24 -14.02 19.29
CA GLY A 70 7.59 -14.48 19.67
C GLY A 70 7.77 -16.00 19.56
N ILE A 71 6.80 -16.77 20.03
CA ILE A 71 6.76 -18.24 19.90
C ILE A 71 6.75 -18.63 18.41
N ILE A 72 5.89 -18.00 17.61
CA ILE A 72 5.78 -18.28 16.17
C ILE A 72 7.11 -18.00 15.47
N LEU A 73 7.71 -16.81 15.66
CA LEU A 73 8.97 -16.43 15.01
C LEU A 73 10.13 -17.34 15.40
N ASN A 74 10.23 -17.75 16.66
CA ASN A 74 11.22 -18.72 17.10
C ASN A 74 11.01 -20.10 16.47
N THR A 75 9.76 -20.55 16.35
CA THR A 75 9.43 -21.84 15.74
C THR A 75 9.76 -21.86 14.25
N VAL A 76 9.25 -20.88 13.47
CA VAL A 76 9.54 -20.81 12.02
C VAL A 76 11.03 -20.57 11.75
N GLY A 77 11.72 -19.80 12.61
CA GLY A 77 13.15 -19.58 12.51
C GLY A 77 13.98 -20.85 12.77
N THR A 78 13.54 -21.71 13.69
CA THR A 78 14.20 -23.00 14.01
C THR A 78 13.93 -24.04 12.94
N THR A 79 12.68 -24.17 12.51
CA THR A 79 12.27 -25.15 11.50
C THR A 79 12.58 -24.71 10.06
N ARG A 80 13.01 -23.43 9.87
CA ARG A 80 13.23 -22.81 8.55
C ARG A 80 11.97 -22.86 7.66
N THR A 81 10.79 -22.75 8.28
CA THR A 81 9.51 -22.77 7.59
C THR A 81 9.20 -21.39 7.03
N SER A 82 8.76 -21.32 5.76
CA SER A 82 8.27 -20.08 5.16
C SER A 82 7.03 -19.57 5.89
N PHE A 83 6.88 -18.26 5.97
CA PHE A 83 5.71 -17.66 6.60
C PHE A 83 5.33 -16.33 5.93
N ALA A 84 4.14 -15.85 6.23
CA ALA A 84 3.72 -14.50 5.87
C ALA A 84 3.01 -13.85 7.04
N VAL A 85 3.02 -12.51 7.07
CA VAL A 85 2.29 -11.71 8.04
C VAL A 85 1.22 -10.92 7.31
N LYS A 86 -0.04 -11.14 7.67
CA LYS A 86 -1.18 -10.41 7.12
C LYS A 86 -1.75 -9.42 8.14
N GLY A 87 -1.70 -8.12 7.80
CA GLY A 87 -2.55 -7.08 8.39
C GLY A 87 -3.89 -7.01 7.64
N GLY A 88 -4.06 -6.04 6.73
CA GLY A 88 -5.27 -5.90 5.92
C GLY A 88 -5.38 -6.80 4.67
N GLY A 89 -4.27 -7.40 4.19
CA GLY A 89 -4.29 -8.27 3.02
C GLY A 89 -4.55 -7.55 1.69
N HIS A 90 -4.02 -6.34 1.51
CA HIS A 90 -4.31 -5.48 0.35
C HIS A 90 -3.22 -5.48 -0.74
N THR A 91 -2.12 -6.21 -0.58
CA THR A 91 -1.07 -6.29 -1.60
C THR A 91 -1.52 -7.10 -2.80
N SER A 92 -1.14 -6.68 -4.00
CA SER A 92 -1.31 -7.46 -5.24
C SER A 92 -0.18 -8.48 -5.45
N ASN A 93 0.95 -8.31 -4.77
CA ASN A 93 2.10 -9.20 -4.91
C ASN A 93 1.87 -10.49 -4.11
N GLN A 94 1.66 -11.59 -4.82
CA GLN A 94 1.52 -12.91 -4.20
C GLN A 94 2.76 -13.24 -3.35
N GLY A 95 2.55 -13.85 -2.19
CA GLY A 95 3.62 -14.19 -1.26
C GLY A 95 4.01 -13.08 -0.29
N PHE A 96 3.57 -11.82 -0.46
CA PHE A 96 3.92 -10.72 0.45
C PHE A 96 3.17 -10.80 1.78
N SER A 97 1.85 -11.00 1.74
CA SER A 97 1.01 -11.25 2.92
C SER A 97 0.34 -12.62 2.89
N SER A 98 0.70 -13.48 1.95
CA SER A 98 0.26 -14.86 1.80
C SER A 98 1.46 -15.81 1.71
N THR A 99 1.26 -17.12 1.91
CA THR A 99 2.31 -18.13 1.91
C THR A 99 1.71 -19.52 1.76
N THR A 100 2.51 -20.49 1.37
CA THR A 100 2.16 -21.91 1.48
C THR A 100 2.64 -22.55 2.80
N GLY A 101 3.34 -21.80 3.65
CA GLY A 101 3.84 -22.25 4.97
C GLY A 101 2.92 -21.82 6.12
N VAL A 102 3.44 -21.06 7.09
CA VAL A 102 2.68 -20.55 8.25
C VAL A 102 2.15 -19.14 7.95
N HIS A 103 0.84 -18.98 7.93
CA HIS A 103 0.19 -17.68 7.75
C HIS A 103 -0.12 -17.05 9.11
N ILE A 104 0.47 -15.90 9.41
CA ILE A 104 0.26 -15.13 10.64
C ILE A 104 -0.77 -14.04 10.34
N SER A 105 -2.00 -14.19 10.87
CA SER A 105 -3.06 -13.17 10.79
C SER A 105 -3.01 -12.28 12.01
N LEU A 106 -2.88 -10.97 11.81
CA LEU A 106 -2.90 -9.99 12.90
C LEU A 106 -4.33 -9.57 13.30
N ALA A 107 -5.37 -10.32 12.94
CA ALA A 107 -6.76 -9.95 13.14
C ALA A 107 -7.10 -9.64 14.62
N GLN A 108 -6.43 -10.26 15.59
CA GLN A 108 -6.64 -9.93 17.01
C GLN A 108 -5.96 -8.63 17.46
N PHE A 109 -5.09 -8.04 16.67
CA PHE A 109 -4.53 -6.71 16.90
C PHE A 109 -5.35 -5.64 16.16
N ASN A 110 -6.67 -5.72 16.23
CA ASN A 110 -7.62 -4.78 15.64
C ASN A 110 -8.20 -3.87 16.72
N TYR A 111 -7.52 -2.74 16.95
CA TYR A 111 -7.96 -1.71 17.91
C TYR A 111 -7.40 -0.34 17.53
N THR A 112 -8.12 0.70 17.95
CA THR A 112 -7.71 2.10 17.83
C THR A 112 -8.00 2.79 19.17
N THR A 113 -7.03 3.50 19.72
CA THR A 113 -7.16 4.22 20.99
C THR A 113 -6.64 5.64 20.83
N LEU A 114 -7.51 6.62 21.05
CA LEU A 114 -7.16 8.05 21.06
C LEU A 114 -6.77 8.49 22.47
N ASP A 115 -5.60 9.09 22.60
CA ASP A 115 -5.22 9.94 23.73
C ASP A 115 -5.28 11.41 23.27
N ALA A 116 -6.45 12.03 23.42
CA ALA A 116 -6.69 13.39 22.97
C ALA A 116 -5.82 14.42 23.73
N ALA A 117 -5.49 14.16 24.99
CA ALA A 117 -4.66 15.06 25.81
C ALA A 117 -3.20 15.07 25.37
N ALA A 118 -2.70 13.93 24.89
CA ALA A 118 -1.35 13.79 24.36
C ALA A 118 -1.29 13.95 22.82
N GLU A 119 -2.42 14.16 22.16
CA GLU A 119 -2.55 14.22 20.70
C GLU A 119 -1.92 13.00 20.00
N LYS A 120 -2.31 11.80 20.45
CA LYS A 120 -1.78 10.53 19.96
C LYS A 120 -2.89 9.51 19.70
N VAL A 121 -2.67 8.68 18.68
CA VAL A 121 -3.54 7.54 18.37
C VAL A 121 -2.68 6.28 18.30
N ALA A 122 -2.99 5.29 19.17
CA ALA A 122 -2.40 3.96 19.12
C ALA A 122 -3.30 3.04 18.28
N ILE A 123 -2.73 2.35 17.29
CA ILE A 123 -3.44 1.55 16.32
C ILE A 123 -2.78 0.17 16.20
N GLY A 124 -3.55 -0.89 16.38
CA GLY A 124 -3.07 -2.26 16.23
C GLY A 124 -2.69 -2.63 14.78
N GLY A 125 -1.72 -3.52 14.63
CA GLY A 125 -1.17 -3.90 13.32
C GLY A 125 -2.14 -4.66 12.40
N GLY A 126 -3.24 -5.19 12.92
CA GLY A 126 -4.29 -5.87 12.15
C GLY A 126 -5.45 -4.97 11.73
N THR A 127 -5.47 -3.70 12.15
CA THR A 127 -6.55 -2.74 11.90
C THR A 127 -6.57 -2.31 10.43
N LYS A 128 -7.76 -2.09 9.87
CA LYS A 128 -7.99 -1.42 8.59
C LYS A 128 -8.31 0.06 8.80
N TRP A 129 -8.08 0.89 7.79
CA TRP A 129 -8.32 2.34 7.91
C TRP A 129 -9.79 2.68 8.20
N ILE A 130 -10.76 1.91 7.71
CA ILE A 130 -12.17 2.12 8.03
C ILE A 130 -12.45 2.02 9.53
N ASP A 131 -11.81 1.06 10.22
CA ASP A 131 -11.98 0.88 11.67
C ASP A 131 -11.37 2.04 12.45
N VAL A 132 -10.22 2.56 11.98
CA VAL A 132 -9.58 3.75 12.54
C VAL A 132 -10.50 4.96 12.41
N TYR A 133 -11.00 5.23 11.20
CA TYR A 133 -11.87 6.37 10.92
C TYR A 133 -13.20 6.27 11.66
N THR A 134 -13.76 5.07 11.80
CA THR A 134 -14.96 4.82 12.61
C THR A 134 -14.73 5.17 14.08
N THR A 135 -13.56 4.80 14.62
CA THR A 135 -13.22 5.10 16.03
C THR A 135 -12.97 6.59 16.27
N LEU A 136 -12.42 7.30 15.28
CA LEU A 136 -12.07 8.70 15.41
C LEU A 136 -13.20 9.66 15.00
N ASP A 137 -14.28 9.15 14.38
CA ASP A 137 -15.40 9.98 13.92
C ASP A 137 -16.03 10.75 15.09
N GLY A 138 -16.25 12.05 14.90
CA GLY A 138 -16.82 12.94 15.90
C GLY A 138 -15.90 13.28 17.10
N THR A 139 -14.64 12.81 17.13
CA THR A 139 -13.69 13.12 18.22
C THR A 139 -12.99 14.46 18.06
N GLY A 140 -13.04 15.08 16.88
CA GLY A 140 -12.25 16.27 16.52
C GLY A 140 -10.82 15.95 16.12
N PHE A 141 -10.44 14.67 16.02
CA PHE A 141 -9.11 14.21 15.64
C PHE A 141 -9.15 13.17 14.52
N ASN A 142 -8.05 13.09 13.77
CA ASN A 142 -7.78 12.05 12.79
C ASN A 142 -6.28 11.76 12.75
N VAL A 143 -5.85 10.90 11.82
CA VAL A 143 -4.44 10.59 11.54
C VAL A 143 -4.16 10.75 10.04
N VAL A 144 -2.88 10.81 9.66
CA VAL A 144 -2.45 10.77 8.25
C VAL A 144 -2.52 9.31 7.77
N GLY A 145 -3.72 8.89 7.40
CA GLY A 145 -4.06 7.50 7.09
C GLY A 145 -4.35 7.26 5.60
N GLY A 146 -4.66 6.00 5.27
CA GLY A 146 -4.88 5.58 3.88
C GLY A 146 -6.15 6.17 3.26
N ARG A 147 -6.10 6.43 1.96
CA ARG A 147 -7.22 6.96 1.19
C ARG A 147 -8.32 5.91 0.98
N ASN A 148 -7.93 4.67 0.69
CA ASN A 148 -8.88 3.57 0.58
C ASN A 148 -9.13 2.93 1.96
N PRO A 149 -10.41 2.82 2.39
CA PRO A 149 -10.79 2.37 3.73
C PRO A 149 -10.49 0.89 3.99
N SER A 150 -10.40 0.05 2.97
CA SER A 150 -10.14 -1.40 3.09
C SER A 150 -8.66 -1.74 3.32
N VAL A 151 -7.76 -0.79 3.10
CA VAL A 151 -6.31 -0.97 3.27
C VAL A 151 -5.94 -1.14 4.74
N GLY A 152 -5.05 -2.10 5.02
CA GLY A 152 -4.51 -2.33 6.36
C GLY A 152 -3.47 -1.29 6.77
N VAL A 153 -3.54 -0.87 8.04
CA VAL A 153 -2.64 0.13 8.63
C VAL A 153 -1.18 -0.28 8.54
N ALA A 154 -0.86 -1.55 8.83
CA ALA A 154 0.52 -2.01 8.89
C ALA A 154 1.25 -1.92 7.55
N GLY A 155 0.71 -2.55 6.49
CA GLY A 155 1.36 -2.53 5.17
C GLY A 155 1.47 -1.12 4.60
N PHE A 156 0.42 -0.33 4.74
CA PHE A 156 0.39 1.07 4.33
C PHE A 156 1.50 1.89 5.00
N THR A 157 1.59 1.83 6.32
CA THR A 157 2.54 2.62 7.11
C THR A 157 3.98 2.16 6.88
N LEU A 158 4.23 0.83 6.93
CA LEU A 158 5.58 0.28 6.75
C LEU A 158 6.15 0.51 5.34
N GLY A 159 5.33 0.90 4.36
CA GLY A 159 5.77 1.28 3.02
C GLY A 159 5.86 2.79 2.77
N GLY A 160 5.49 3.64 3.75
CA GLY A 160 5.53 5.10 3.60
C GLY A 160 4.20 5.79 3.90
N GLY A 161 3.18 5.58 3.08
CA GLY A 161 1.79 5.99 3.30
C GLY A 161 1.44 7.38 2.79
N TYR A 162 0.97 7.48 1.54
CA TYR A 162 0.34 8.69 0.98
C TYR A 162 -1.13 8.81 1.38
N SER A 163 -1.55 9.99 1.82
CA SER A 163 -2.86 10.30 2.40
C SER A 163 -3.54 11.46 1.67
N TRP A 164 -4.85 11.60 1.84
CA TRP A 164 -5.57 12.84 1.51
C TRP A 164 -4.97 14.07 2.21
N LYS A 165 -4.37 13.85 3.38
CA LYS A 165 -3.75 14.88 4.21
C LYS A 165 -2.26 15.11 3.92
N SER A 166 -1.68 14.44 2.90
CA SER A 166 -0.23 14.52 2.65
C SER A 166 0.25 15.90 2.22
N ASN A 167 -0.59 16.71 1.57
CA ASN A 167 -0.25 18.09 1.25
C ASN A 167 0.03 18.95 2.49
N ALA A 168 -0.71 18.70 3.59
CA ALA A 168 -0.56 19.44 4.85
C ALA A 168 0.48 18.81 5.79
N TYR A 169 0.53 17.46 5.87
CA TYR A 169 1.23 16.77 6.95
C TYR A 169 2.35 15.82 6.47
N GLY A 170 2.59 15.69 5.17
CA GLY A 170 3.53 14.71 4.64
C GLY A 170 2.96 13.27 4.64
N LEU A 171 3.84 12.28 4.71
CA LEU A 171 3.47 10.86 4.70
C LEU A 171 3.04 10.37 6.09
N ALA A 172 2.39 9.20 6.15
CA ALA A 172 2.07 8.53 7.41
C ALA A 172 3.30 8.30 8.28
N ILE A 173 4.44 7.90 7.69
CA ILE A 173 5.71 7.71 8.40
C ILE A 173 6.29 9.00 8.97
N ASP A 174 5.93 10.16 8.45
CA ASP A 174 6.35 11.47 8.97
C ASP A 174 5.59 11.83 10.26
N ASN A 175 4.41 11.24 10.44
CA ASN A 175 3.53 11.42 11.59
C ASN A 175 3.58 10.23 12.57
N LEU A 176 4.43 9.24 12.32
CA LEU A 176 4.66 8.11 13.20
C LEU A 176 5.56 8.52 14.38
N LEU A 177 5.12 8.25 15.60
CA LEU A 177 5.81 8.60 16.83
C LEU A 177 6.53 7.41 17.45
N GLN A 178 5.92 6.21 17.38
CA GLN A 178 6.39 5.00 18.01
C GLN A 178 5.85 3.76 17.31
N VAL A 179 6.59 2.66 17.41
CA VAL A 179 6.20 1.33 16.94
C VAL A 179 6.49 0.30 18.03
N ASN A 180 5.52 -0.56 18.33
CA ASN A 180 5.72 -1.76 19.16
C ASN A 180 5.94 -2.95 18.20
N ILE A 181 7.04 -3.66 18.38
CA ILE A 181 7.49 -4.71 17.45
C ILE A 181 7.99 -5.95 18.21
N VAL A 182 7.71 -7.14 17.66
CA VAL A 182 8.35 -8.39 18.04
C VAL A 182 9.49 -8.66 17.08
N LEU A 183 10.71 -8.72 17.60
CA LEU A 183 11.94 -8.95 16.84
C LEU A 183 12.05 -10.42 16.39
N PRO A 184 12.90 -10.71 15.39
CA PRO A 184 13.08 -12.08 14.86
C PRO A 184 13.56 -13.13 15.89
N ASN A 185 14.14 -12.68 17.01
CA ASN A 185 14.52 -13.54 18.14
C ASN A 185 13.38 -13.80 19.13
N GLY A 186 12.16 -13.32 18.83
CA GLY A 186 10.96 -13.46 19.68
C GLY A 186 10.81 -12.44 20.81
N THR A 187 11.74 -11.49 20.97
CA THR A 187 11.63 -10.47 22.02
C THR A 187 10.83 -9.25 21.54
N SER A 188 10.04 -8.66 22.42
CA SER A 188 9.30 -7.44 22.14
C SER A 188 10.12 -6.21 22.50
N THR A 189 10.02 -5.16 21.69
CA THR A 189 10.64 -3.87 21.96
C THR A 189 9.80 -2.72 21.42
N ILE A 190 10.19 -1.50 21.78
CA ILE A 190 9.64 -0.25 21.26
C ILE A 190 10.72 0.43 20.41
N ALA A 191 10.32 0.92 19.25
CA ALA A 191 11.14 1.78 18.41
C ALA A 191 10.51 3.18 18.31
N SER A 192 11.30 4.23 18.55
CA SER A 192 10.94 5.63 18.43
C SER A 192 12.18 6.48 18.16
N ALA A 193 12.02 7.77 17.94
CA ALA A 193 13.16 8.68 17.76
C ALA A 193 14.14 8.69 18.96
N SER A 194 13.66 8.39 20.17
CA SER A 194 14.47 8.37 21.41
C SER A 194 14.84 6.97 21.88
N LYS A 195 14.20 5.92 21.36
CA LYS A 195 14.45 4.53 21.74
C LYS A 195 14.62 3.67 20.50
N SER A 196 15.78 3.06 20.34
CA SER A 196 16.15 2.30 19.12
C SER A 196 15.97 3.11 17.83
N PRO A 197 16.61 4.29 17.69
CA PRO A 197 16.38 5.21 16.57
C PRO A 197 16.73 4.58 15.20
N ASP A 198 17.76 3.73 15.12
CA ASP A 198 18.15 3.04 13.90
C ASP A 198 17.06 2.07 13.43
N LEU A 199 16.47 1.32 14.37
CA LEU A 199 15.32 0.46 14.08
C LEU A 199 14.09 1.28 13.69
N PHE A 200 13.85 2.41 14.36
CA PHE A 200 12.75 3.30 14.02
C PHE A 200 12.90 3.90 12.61
N PHE A 201 14.12 4.33 12.25
CA PHE A 201 14.43 4.72 10.88
C PHE A 201 14.09 3.60 9.89
N ALA A 202 14.57 2.38 10.15
CA ALA A 202 14.38 1.23 9.28
C ALA A 202 12.90 0.82 9.12
N LEU A 203 12.07 0.96 10.17
CA LEU A 203 10.64 0.67 10.13
C LEU A 203 9.81 1.71 9.35
N LYS A 204 10.34 2.92 9.16
CA LYS A 204 9.68 3.96 8.37
C LYS A 204 9.92 3.76 6.86
N GLY A 205 9.29 2.77 6.29
CA GLY A 205 9.36 2.41 4.88
C GLY A 205 10.03 1.06 4.58
N GLY A 206 10.62 0.38 5.59
CA GLY A 206 11.38 -0.85 5.38
C GLY A 206 10.58 -2.15 5.53
N PHE A 207 9.25 -2.08 5.58
CA PHE A 207 8.35 -3.24 5.62
C PHE A 207 8.65 -4.23 6.76
N ASN A 208 8.45 -5.52 6.50
CA ASN A 208 8.56 -6.61 7.46
C ASN A 208 9.99 -7.21 7.58
N ASN A 209 11.03 -6.46 7.22
CA ASN A 209 12.42 -6.95 7.28
C ASN A 209 12.98 -7.06 8.70
N PHE A 210 12.35 -6.41 9.68
CA PHE A 210 12.91 -6.19 11.03
C PHE A 210 12.14 -6.90 12.14
N GLY A 211 11.01 -7.52 11.84
CA GLY A 211 10.13 -8.21 12.79
C GLY A 211 8.65 -8.04 12.45
N VAL A 212 7.80 -8.35 13.41
CA VAL A 212 6.33 -8.22 13.29
C VAL A 212 5.86 -7.07 14.16
N VAL A 213 5.31 -6.03 13.53
CA VAL A 213 4.76 -4.86 14.24
C VAL A 213 3.37 -5.18 14.78
N THR A 214 3.17 -4.93 16.06
CA THR A 214 1.90 -5.15 16.76
C THR A 214 1.08 -3.88 16.94
N GLU A 215 1.75 -2.71 17.03
CA GLU A 215 1.09 -1.42 17.25
C GLU A 215 1.90 -0.29 16.64
N PHE A 216 1.19 0.70 16.11
CA PHE A 216 1.71 1.99 15.65
C PHE A 216 1.12 3.11 16.50
N THR A 217 1.93 4.05 16.96
CA THR A 217 1.47 5.29 17.60
C THR A 217 1.69 6.46 16.67
N PHE A 218 0.62 7.08 16.21
CA PHE A 218 0.64 8.26 15.35
C PHE A 218 0.39 9.55 16.12
N ARG A 219 0.82 10.67 15.55
CA ARG A 219 0.32 11.98 15.92
C ARG A 219 -1.16 12.06 15.52
N ALA A 220 -2.02 12.47 16.44
CA ALA A 220 -3.36 12.91 16.11
C ALA A 220 -3.29 14.32 15.48
N VAL A 221 -4.03 14.51 14.40
CA VAL A 221 -4.18 15.81 13.73
C VAL A 221 -5.62 16.29 13.89
N PRO A 222 -5.88 17.60 13.93
CA PRO A 222 -7.23 18.11 13.96
C PRO A 222 -8.08 17.62 12.80
N GLN A 223 -9.36 17.35 13.05
CA GLN A 223 -10.34 16.98 12.02
C GLN A 223 -11.65 17.67 12.27
N ASP A 224 -12.10 18.40 11.28
CA ASP A 224 -13.45 18.94 11.17
C ASP A 224 -14.20 18.22 10.04
N LEU A 225 -15.37 18.71 9.66
CA LEU A 225 -16.08 18.25 8.48
C LEU A 225 -15.25 18.54 7.21
N VAL A 226 -15.49 17.76 6.16
CA VAL A 226 -14.77 17.81 4.89
C VAL A 226 -15.75 17.97 3.71
N TRP A 227 -15.23 18.35 2.55
CA TRP A 227 -15.91 18.25 1.28
C TRP A 227 -15.23 17.19 0.44
N GLY A 228 -16.01 16.37 -0.28
CA GLY A 228 -15.46 15.36 -1.16
C GLY A 228 -16.47 14.79 -2.13
N GLY A 229 -15.98 14.15 -3.19
CA GLY A 229 -16.81 13.48 -4.17
C GLY A 229 -16.03 12.93 -5.35
N HIS A 230 -16.70 12.01 -6.06
CA HIS A 230 -16.22 11.39 -7.28
C HIS A 230 -16.98 11.98 -8.46
N LEU A 231 -16.26 12.45 -9.47
CA LEU A 231 -16.85 12.94 -10.71
C LEU A 231 -16.32 12.07 -11.86
N SER A 232 -17.24 11.51 -12.65
CA SER A 232 -16.88 10.80 -13.88
C SER A 232 -17.32 11.63 -15.09
N TYR A 233 -16.50 11.64 -16.14
CA TYR A 233 -16.74 12.42 -17.34
C TYR A 233 -16.79 11.52 -18.58
N ALA A 234 -17.33 12.04 -19.69
CA ALA A 234 -17.29 11.32 -20.92
C ALA A 234 -15.85 11.18 -21.46
N ALA A 235 -15.56 10.10 -22.17
CA ALA A 235 -14.23 9.90 -22.78
C ALA A 235 -13.80 11.08 -23.69
N ALA A 236 -14.77 11.76 -24.31
CA ALA A 236 -14.51 12.93 -25.15
C ALA A 236 -13.97 14.15 -24.34
N ASP A 237 -14.19 14.19 -23.05
CA ASP A 237 -13.78 15.30 -22.16
C ASP A 237 -12.40 15.05 -21.53
N LEU A 238 -11.73 13.94 -21.85
CA LEU A 238 -10.44 13.56 -21.27
C LEU A 238 -9.40 14.68 -21.36
N ALA A 239 -9.26 15.34 -22.52
CA ALA A 239 -8.31 16.42 -22.70
C ALA A 239 -8.63 17.64 -21.80
N ALA A 240 -9.91 17.96 -21.59
CA ALA A 240 -10.34 19.06 -20.72
C ALA A 240 -10.05 18.73 -19.26
N VAL A 241 -10.33 17.48 -18.82
CA VAL A 241 -10.03 17.03 -17.45
C VAL A 241 -8.53 16.98 -17.21
N ASN A 242 -7.72 16.49 -18.16
CA ASN A 242 -6.26 16.51 -18.07
C ASN A 242 -5.73 17.94 -17.89
N ALA A 243 -6.29 18.92 -18.63
CA ALA A 243 -5.92 20.33 -18.47
C ALA A 243 -6.30 20.87 -17.08
N ALA A 244 -7.48 20.53 -16.55
CA ALA A 244 -7.91 20.93 -15.21
C ALA A 244 -7.02 20.32 -14.11
N VAL A 245 -6.60 19.07 -14.24
CA VAL A 245 -5.67 18.40 -13.31
C VAL A 245 -4.32 19.12 -13.29
N VAL A 246 -3.75 19.40 -14.46
CA VAL A 246 -2.47 20.12 -14.57
C VAL A 246 -2.58 21.55 -14.04
N ALA A 247 -3.69 22.24 -14.31
CA ALA A 247 -3.95 23.58 -13.76
C ALA A 247 -4.05 23.56 -12.22
N PHE A 248 -4.74 22.57 -11.65
CA PHE A 248 -4.80 22.38 -10.20
C PHE A 248 -3.40 22.12 -9.61
N GLU A 249 -2.63 21.21 -10.21
CA GLU A 249 -1.28 20.89 -9.76
C GLU A 249 -0.35 22.11 -9.74
N GLN A 250 -0.45 22.97 -10.76
CA GLN A 250 0.42 24.13 -10.91
C GLN A 250 -0.01 25.34 -10.06
N ASN A 251 -1.29 25.49 -9.82
CA ASN A 251 -1.85 26.73 -9.24
C ASN A 251 -2.34 26.54 -7.79
N ASN A 252 -2.63 25.31 -7.35
CA ASN A 252 -3.10 25.11 -5.99
C ASN A 252 -1.99 25.39 -4.97
N THR A 253 -2.32 26.25 -4.00
CA THR A 253 -1.45 26.57 -2.85
C THR A 253 -2.07 26.20 -1.51
N ASP A 254 -3.33 25.71 -1.51
CA ASP A 254 -4.03 25.31 -0.30
C ASP A 254 -3.73 23.83 0.02
N THR A 255 -3.09 23.61 1.15
CA THR A 255 -2.69 22.27 1.59
C THR A 255 -3.87 21.38 2.00
N HIS A 256 -5.08 21.94 2.17
CA HIS A 256 -6.29 21.18 2.48
C HIS A 256 -6.94 20.55 1.25
N ALA A 257 -6.60 21.04 0.04
CA ALA A 257 -7.15 20.52 -1.20
C ALA A 257 -6.30 19.36 -1.74
N ALA A 258 -6.96 18.32 -2.22
CA ALA A 258 -6.31 17.19 -2.89
C ALA A 258 -7.19 16.66 -4.02
N VAL A 259 -6.54 16.12 -5.04
CA VAL A 259 -7.18 15.51 -6.21
C VAL A 259 -6.50 14.16 -6.49
N VAL A 260 -7.28 13.18 -6.95
CA VAL A 260 -6.78 11.98 -7.63
C VAL A 260 -7.49 11.91 -8.97
N HIS A 261 -6.74 11.75 -10.04
CA HIS A 261 -7.26 11.63 -11.39
C HIS A 261 -7.10 10.21 -11.90
N GLY A 262 -8.21 9.48 -12.05
CA GLY A 262 -8.26 8.17 -12.66
C GLY A 262 -8.49 8.27 -14.18
N ILE A 263 -7.65 7.61 -14.95
CA ILE A 263 -7.88 7.32 -16.37
C ILE A 263 -8.29 5.85 -16.41
N THR A 264 -9.56 5.56 -16.72
CA THR A 264 -10.16 4.23 -16.51
C THR A 264 -10.75 3.68 -17.79
N SER A 265 -10.50 2.41 -18.07
CA SER A 265 -11.17 1.64 -19.11
C SER A 265 -11.94 0.47 -18.48
N LEU A 266 -13.21 0.34 -18.83
CA LEU A 266 -14.09 -0.73 -18.37
C LEU A 266 -14.47 -1.61 -19.57
N PRO A 267 -13.75 -2.72 -19.80
CA PRO A 267 -14.13 -3.67 -20.83
C PRO A 267 -15.53 -4.26 -20.57
N THR A 268 -16.37 -4.25 -21.58
CA THR A 268 -17.75 -4.75 -21.46
C THR A 268 -18.07 -5.63 -22.65
N ASN A 269 -18.58 -6.84 -22.40
CA ASN A 269 -19.01 -7.79 -23.46
C ASN A 269 -17.92 -8.07 -24.51
N GLY A 270 -16.65 -8.15 -24.10
CA GLY A 270 -15.54 -8.42 -25.01
C GLY A 270 -15.13 -7.23 -25.88
N THR A 271 -15.61 -6.03 -25.58
CA THR A 271 -15.21 -4.78 -26.24
C THR A 271 -14.45 -3.92 -25.24
N SER A 272 -13.27 -3.43 -25.63
CA SER A 272 -12.54 -2.43 -24.86
C SER A 272 -13.28 -1.10 -24.91
N GLY A 273 -13.63 -0.56 -23.73
CA GLY A 273 -14.14 0.81 -23.64
C GLY A 273 -13.03 1.83 -23.90
N ALA A 274 -13.36 2.95 -24.55
CA ALA A 274 -12.43 4.08 -24.58
C ALA A 274 -12.11 4.54 -23.15
N PRO A 275 -10.86 4.85 -22.81
CA PRO A 275 -10.52 5.40 -21.52
C PRO A 275 -11.31 6.69 -21.24
N PHE A 276 -11.86 6.79 -20.04
CA PHE A 276 -12.60 7.97 -19.59
C PHE A 276 -11.99 8.51 -18.29
N PRO A 277 -12.07 9.83 -18.05
CA PRO A 277 -11.55 10.42 -16.84
C PRO A 277 -12.56 10.32 -15.68
N ALA A 278 -12.04 10.02 -14.49
CA ALA A 278 -12.75 10.11 -13.23
C ALA A 278 -11.86 10.81 -12.21
N VAL A 279 -12.39 11.80 -11.49
CA VAL A 279 -11.62 12.51 -10.48
C VAL A 279 -12.25 12.30 -9.10
N GLN A 280 -11.38 12.18 -8.09
CA GLN A 280 -11.74 12.29 -6.70
C GLN A 280 -11.27 13.66 -6.23
N LEU A 281 -12.20 14.49 -5.77
CA LEU A 281 -11.93 15.82 -5.23
C LEU A 281 -12.10 15.77 -3.71
N PHE A 282 -11.18 16.39 -2.98
CA PHE A 282 -11.20 16.40 -1.52
C PHE A 282 -10.75 17.76 -0.98
N TYR A 283 -11.45 18.25 0.06
CA TYR A 283 -11.07 19.43 0.82
C TYR A 283 -11.20 19.17 2.32
N ASP A 284 -10.10 19.29 3.06
CA ASP A 284 -10.01 19.01 4.50
C ASP A 284 -10.42 20.22 5.35
N GLY A 285 -11.70 20.55 5.32
CA GLY A 285 -12.27 21.66 6.10
C GLY A 285 -13.74 21.87 5.81
N PRO A 286 -14.49 22.49 6.75
CA PRO A 286 -15.93 22.73 6.60
C PRO A 286 -16.25 23.84 5.61
N ASP A 287 -15.36 24.81 5.45
CA ASP A 287 -15.53 26.01 4.64
C ASP A 287 -14.73 25.88 3.33
N LEU A 288 -15.37 25.34 2.29
CA LEU A 288 -14.74 25.22 0.97
C LEU A 288 -14.51 26.60 0.35
N PRO A 289 -13.26 26.97 -0.01
CA PRO A 289 -13.00 28.23 -0.71
C PRO A 289 -13.73 28.32 -2.05
N GLU A 290 -14.28 29.50 -2.34
CA GLU A 290 -14.96 29.75 -3.62
C GLU A 290 -13.99 29.49 -4.79
N GLY A 291 -14.42 28.72 -5.77
CA GLY A 291 -13.65 28.41 -6.98
C GLY A 291 -12.57 27.33 -6.83
N MET A 292 -12.39 26.73 -5.66
CA MET A 292 -11.34 25.72 -5.40
C MET A 292 -11.26 24.62 -6.49
N PHE A 293 -12.39 24.12 -6.95
CA PHE A 293 -12.49 23.08 -7.98
C PHE A 293 -13.28 23.54 -9.21
N ALA A 294 -13.31 24.84 -9.49
CA ALA A 294 -14.14 25.42 -10.55
C ALA A 294 -13.87 24.81 -11.93
N ASP A 295 -12.61 24.54 -12.26
CA ASP A 295 -12.22 23.96 -13.55
C ASP A 295 -12.83 22.57 -13.76
N PHE A 296 -12.94 21.75 -12.71
CA PHE A 296 -13.58 20.45 -12.77
C PHE A 296 -15.09 20.56 -12.92
N PHE A 297 -15.74 21.49 -12.20
CA PHE A 297 -17.19 21.70 -12.27
C PHE A 297 -17.64 22.39 -13.56
N ALA A 298 -16.73 23.06 -14.28
CA ALA A 298 -17.03 23.63 -15.60
C ALA A 298 -17.20 22.57 -16.70
N ILE A 299 -16.68 21.35 -16.48
CA ILE A 299 -16.80 20.23 -17.41
C ILE A 299 -18.06 19.43 -17.04
N PRO A 300 -18.97 19.12 -18.00
CA PRO A 300 -20.20 18.36 -17.69
C PRO A 300 -19.87 16.93 -17.22
N ALA A 301 -20.10 16.65 -15.94
CA ALA A 301 -19.93 15.31 -15.39
C ALA A 301 -21.07 14.39 -15.81
N VAL A 302 -20.74 13.13 -16.17
CA VAL A 302 -21.69 12.06 -16.43
C VAL A 302 -22.30 11.56 -15.11
N SER A 303 -21.51 11.52 -14.04
CA SER A 303 -21.96 11.23 -12.69
C SER A 303 -21.17 12.03 -11.67
N SER A 304 -21.79 12.35 -10.55
CA SER A 304 -21.19 13.03 -9.42
C SER A 304 -21.89 12.67 -8.13
N ASP A 305 -21.12 12.40 -7.08
CA ASP A 305 -21.57 12.27 -5.69
C ASP A 305 -21.00 13.39 -4.80
N TRP A 306 -20.48 14.48 -5.41
CA TRP A 306 -19.91 15.61 -4.69
C TRP A 306 -20.84 16.11 -3.60
N SER A 307 -20.33 16.16 -2.38
CA SER A 307 -21.10 16.56 -1.20
C SER A 307 -20.20 17.17 -0.11
N GLY A 308 -20.84 17.91 0.79
CA GLY A 308 -20.20 18.47 1.98
C GLY A 308 -20.99 19.65 2.57
N PRO A 309 -20.68 20.08 3.79
CA PRO A 309 -19.68 19.43 4.66
C PRO A 309 -20.21 18.11 5.24
N ILE A 310 -19.37 17.07 5.20
CA ILE A 310 -19.65 15.70 5.69
C ILE A 310 -18.52 15.23 6.61
N THR A 311 -18.70 14.13 7.35
CA THR A 311 -17.61 13.59 8.16
C THR A 311 -16.54 12.94 7.28
N PHE A 312 -15.30 12.90 7.76
CA PHE A 312 -14.22 12.19 7.06
C PHE A 312 -14.53 10.69 6.89
N LEU A 313 -15.23 10.09 7.84
CA LEU A 313 -15.71 8.71 7.75
C LEU A 313 -16.69 8.53 6.58
N THR A 314 -17.65 9.45 6.42
CA THR A 314 -18.61 9.41 5.30
C THR A 314 -17.89 9.52 3.96
N TRP A 315 -16.92 10.43 3.83
CA TRP A 315 -16.10 10.58 2.64
C TRP A 315 -15.29 9.33 2.32
N SER A 316 -14.52 8.83 3.30
CA SER A 316 -13.64 7.67 3.08
C SER A 316 -14.43 6.38 2.81
N GLY A 317 -15.61 6.23 3.40
CA GLY A 317 -16.49 5.08 3.19
C GLY A 317 -17.19 5.04 1.83
N ALA A 318 -17.23 6.17 1.11
CA ALA A 318 -17.80 6.25 -0.23
C ALA A 318 -16.91 5.58 -1.31
N ASP A 319 -15.62 5.36 -1.04
CA ASP A 319 -14.72 4.65 -1.95
C ASP A 319 -14.96 3.14 -1.86
N GLY A 320 -15.92 2.65 -2.65
CA GLY A 320 -16.32 1.25 -2.67
C GLY A 320 -15.28 0.27 -3.25
N GLY A 321 -14.25 0.79 -3.93
CA GLY A 321 -13.21 -0.02 -4.58
C GLY A 321 -13.75 -1.07 -5.56
N VAL A 322 -12.85 -1.88 -6.14
CA VAL A 322 -13.20 -3.11 -6.88
C VAL A 322 -13.00 -4.31 -5.96
N SER A 323 -13.93 -5.27 -5.99
CA SER A 323 -13.85 -6.53 -5.24
C SER A 323 -14.00 -7.73 -6.18
N ASP A 324 -13.66 -8.90 -5.67
CA ASP A 324 -13.85 -10.20 -6.33
C ASP A 324 -13.10 -10.34 -7.67
N LEU A 325 -12.04 -9.57 -7.86
CA LEU A 325 -11.15 -9.65 -9.00
C LEU A 325 -9.80 -10.27 -8.63
N ARG A 326 -9.18 -10.87 -9.60
CA ARG A 326 -7.73 -11.00 -9.67
C ARG A 326 -7.17 -9.67 -10.08
N GLY A 327 -5.94 -9.35 -9.68
CA GLY A 327 -5.40 -8.05 -10.07
C GLY A 327 -3.91 -7.93 -9.84
N VAL A 328 -3.35 -6.93 -10.48
CA VAL A 328 -1.94 -6.59 -10.40
C VAL A 328 -1.77 -5.07 -10.38
N PHE A 329 -0.82 -4.60 -9.56
CA PHE A 329 -0.41 -3.21 -9.46
C PHE A 329 1.00 -3.00 -9.96
N HIS A 330 1.24 -1.81 -10.52
CA HIS A 330 2.58 -1.27 -10.72
C HIS A 330 2.60 0.23 -10.47
N ALA A 331 3.80 0.80 -10.32
CA ALA A 331 4.01 2.20 -10.01
C ALA A 331 4.91 2.88 -11.04
N PHE A 332 4.70 4.17 -11.21
CA PHE A 332 5.69 5.09 -11.75
C PHE A 332 5.60 6.42 -10.97
N SER A 333 6.63 7.24 -11.09
CA SER A 333 6.62 8.58 -10.51
C SER A 333 7.23 9.56 -11.50
N THR A 334 6.67 10.77 -11.54
CA THR A 334 7.12 11.82 -12.47
C THR A 334 7.32 13.15 -11.74
N LEU A 335 8.01 14.05 -12.39
CA LEU A 335 7.91 15.49 -12.12
C LEU A 335 6.49 15.98 -12.50
N PRO A 336 6.11 17.23 -12.18
CA PRO A 336 4.82 17.79 -12.52
C PRO A 336 4.39 17.51 -13.97
N HIS A 337 3.12 17.17 -14.13
CA HIS A 337 2.58 16.68 -15.39
C HIS A 337 2.37 17.77 -16.44
N THR A 338 2.26 17.36 -17.70
CA THR A 338 1.74 18.17 -18.80
C THR A 338 0.46 17.53 -19.35
N PRO A 339 -0.47 18.30 -19.98
CA PRO A 339 -1.66 17.71 -20.58
C PRO A 339 -1.31 16.68 -21.67
N GLU A 340 -0.21 16.90 -22.41
CA GLU A 340 0.30 16.00 -23.45
C GLU A 340 0.74 14.68 -22.86
N PHE A 341 1.44 14.70 -21.72
CA PHE A 341 1.86 13.47 -21.03
C PHE A 341 0.65 12.67 -20.52
N LEU A 342 -0.35 13.34 -19.95
CA LEU A 342 -1.57 12.66 -19.48
C LEU A 342 -2.38 12.07 -20.65
N GLN A 343 -2.34 12.70 -21.84
CA GLN A 343 -2.92 12.12 -23.05
C GLN A 343 -2.13 10.88 -23.50
N ASP A 344 -0.80 10.93 -23.51
CA ASP A 344 0.05 9.78 -23.80
C ASP A 344 -0.24 8.60 -22.86
N VAL A 345 -0.45 8.84 -21.57
CA VAL A 345 -0.84 7.82 -20.58
C VAL A 345 -2.19 7.17 -20.95
N ALA A 346 -3.16 7.98 -21.38
CA ALA A 346 -4.47 7.47 -21.78
C ALA A 346 -4.40 6.65 -23.08
N ASP A 347 -3.58 7.08 -24.04
CA ASP A 347 -3.38 6.37 -25.31
C ASP A 347 -2.72 5.00 -25.10
N GLU A 348 -1.72 4.93 -24.20
CA GLU A 348 -1.11 3.66 -23.79
C GLU A 348 -2.15 2.75 -23.11
N LEU A 349 -2.93 3.27 -22.16
CA LEU A 349 -3.98 2.49 -21.50
C LEU A 349 -4.99 1.94 -22.52
N SER A 350 -5.38 2.76 -23.52
CA SER A 350 -6.29 2.36 -24.58
C SER A 350 -5.74 1.17 -25.40
N ALA A 351 -4.46 1.21 -25.75
CA ALA A 351 -3.79 0.13 -26.48
C ALA A 351 -3.78 -1.17 -25.67
N PHE A 352 -3.41 -1.11 -24.38
CA PHE A 352 -3.41 -2.27 -23.50
C PHE A 352 -4.84 -2.76 -23.18
N ALA A 353 -5.82 -1.88 -23.08
CA ALA A 353 -7.22 -2.29 -22.95
C ALA A 353 -7.69 -3.12 -24.14
N ALA A 354 -7.32 -2.73 -25.37
CA ALA A 354 -7.61 -3.51 -26.56
C ALA A 354 -6.91 -4.88 -26.56
N GLU A 355 -5.67 -4.96 -26.11
CA GLU A 355 -4.90 -6.21 -25.97
C GLU A 355 -5.50 -7.15 -24.92
N LEU A 356 -5.91 -6.60 -23.74
CA LEU A 356 -6.25 -7.38 -22.57
C LEU A 356 -7.74 -7.74 -22.48
N THR A 357 -8.62 -7.02 -23.17
CA THR A 357 -10.05 -7.31 -23.19
C THR A 357 -10.37 -8.76 -23.58
N PRO A 358 -9.76 -9.35 -24.62
CA PRO A 358 -9.97 -10.76 -24.95
C PRO A 358 -9.44 -11.74 -23.88
N LYS A 359 -8.60 -11.26 -22.94
CA LYS A 359 -7.95 -12.04 -21.88
C LYS A 359 -8.64 -11.86 -20.52
N SER A 360 -9.93 -11.55 -20.52
CA SER A 360 -10.73 -11.38 -19.30
C SER A 360 -10.47 -10.09 -18.48
N ALA A 361 -9.92 -9.04 -19.06
CA ALA A 361 -9.85 -7.74 -18.40
C ALA A 361 -11.25 -7.26 -17.99
N ALA A 362 -11.37 -6.75 -16.76
CA ALA A 362 -12.63 -6.27 -16.20
C ALA A 362 -12.55 -4.80 -15.75
N TYR A 363 -11.38 -4.39 -15.28
CA TYR A 363 -11.14 -3.02 -14.80
C TYR A 363 -9.66 -2.67 -15.05
N LEU A 364 -9.40 -1.64 -15.82
CA LEU A 364 -8.05 -1.16 -16.10
C LEU A 364 -7.99 0.33 -15.76
N SER A 365 -7.05 0.74 -14.94
CA SER A 365 -6.94 2.14 -14.55
C SER A 365 -5.50 2.58 -14.31
N ILE A 366 -5.28 3.87 -14.50
CA ILE A 366 -4.07 4.57 -14.07
C ILE A 366 -4.54 5.72 -13.21
N ALA A 367 -4.09 5.77 -11.96
CA ALA A 367 -4.38 6.87 -11.06
C ALA A 367 -3.17 7.81 -11.00
N ILE A 368 -3.41 9.05 -11.38
CA ILE A 368 -2.48 10.18 -11.31
C ILE A 368 -2.75 10.90 -9.99
N GLU A 369 -1.70 11.18 -9.23
CA GLU A 369 -1.80 11.76 -7.91
C GLU A 369 -1.08 13.13 -7.88
N PRO A 370 -1.76 14.23 -8.27
CA PRO A 370 -1.17 15.55 -8.38
C PRO A 370 -1.01 16.22 -7.01
N PHE A 371 -0.05 15.74 -6.21
CA PHE A 371 0.32 16.41 -4.98
C PHE A 371 0.96 17.77 -5.27
N MET A 372 0.84 18.70 -4.33
CA MET A 372 1.51 19.99 -4.41
C MET A 372 3.02 19.82 -4.50
N THR A 373 3.69 20.66 -5.27
CA THR A 373 5.15 20.59 -5.49
C THR A 373 5.98 20.69 -4.21
N ASN A 374 5.40 21.18 -3.12
CA ASN A 374 6.00 21.30 -1.79
C ASN A 374 5.32 20.41 -0.72
N ALA A 375 4.39 19.54 -1.08
CA ALA A 375 3.59 18.75 -0.15
C ALA A 375 4.43 18.02 0.92
N LEU A 376 5.51 17.37 0.50
CA LEU A 376 6.36 16.62 1.41
C LEU A 376 7.42 17.47 2.12
N SER A 377 7.42 18.79 1.88
CA SER A 377 8.29 19.74 2.59
C SER A 377 7.59 20.38 3.79
N ASN A 378 6.29 20.17 3.93
CA ASN A 378 5.49 20.68 5.05
C ASN A 378 5.77 19.78 6.29
N GLY A 379 6.41 20.37 7.31
CA GLY A 379 6.78 19.66 8.53
C GLY A 379 8.30 19.51 8.72
N ASN A 380 8.69 18.82 9.79
CA ASN A 380 10.10 18.63 10.19
C ASN A 380 10.74 17.36 9.58
N ALA A 381 10.05 16.64 8.74
CA ALA A 381 10.56 15.40 8.16
C ALA A 381 11.54 15.70 7.02
N THR A 382 12.64 14.95 7.01
CA THR A 382 13.63 14.99 5.92
C THR A 382 13.72 13.61 5.27
N SER A 383 14.20 13.53 4.03
CA SER A 383 14.43 12.24 3.37
C SER A 383 15.38 11.33 4.15
N ALA A 384 16.27 11.90 4.99
CA ALA A 384 17.17 11.14 5.85
C ALA A 384 16.50 10.57 7.12
N SER A 385 15.26 10.96 7.44
CA SER A 385 14.58 10.56 8.67
C SER A 385 13.83 9.23 8.57
N SER A 386 13.82 8.59 7.39
CA SER A 386 13.08 7.36 7.10
C SER A 386 13.81 6.50 6.08
N ALA A 387 13.61 5.19 6.15
CA ALA A 387 14.19 4.24 5.20
C ALA A 387 13.67 4.50 3.77
N TYR A 388 12.37 4.72 3.61
CA TYR A 388 11.83 5.24 2.36
C TYR A 388 12.11 6.75 2.28
N PRO A 389 12.98 7.20 1.37
CA PRO A 389 13.36 8.61 1.23
C PRO A 389 12.57 9.26 0.08
N PRO A 390 11.30 9.68 0.28
CA PRO A 390 10.58 10.30 -0.82
C PRO A 390 11.34 11.56 -1.28
N VAL A 391 11.35 11.81 -2.58
CA VAL A 391 11.91 13.06 -3.11
C VAL A 391 10.96 14.18 -2.72
N ARG A 392 11.46 15.14 -1.93
CA ARG A 392 10.63 16.17 -1.29
C ARG A 392 10.68 17.54 -1.98
N SER A 393 11.68 17.75 -2.84
CA SER A 393 11.81 19.02 -3.57
C SER A 393 12.66 18.85 -4.85
N PRO A 394 12.05 18.97 -6.05
CA PRO A 394 10.60 18.98 -6.25
C PRO A 394 9.99 17.64 -5.80
N VAL A 395 8.72 17.64 -5.41
CA VAL A 395 8.02 16.38 -5.08
C VAL A 395 7.93 15.54 -6.35
N LEU A 396 8.27 14.25 -6.24
CA LEU A 396 7.90 13.28 -7.26
C LEU A 396 6.48 12.83 -7.01
N LEU A 397 5.66 12.89 -8.06
CA LEU A 397 4.25 12.56 -8.04
C LEU A 397 4.10 11.05 -8.25
N PRO A 398 3.68 10.29 -7.22
CA PRO A 398 3.46 8.86 -7.38
C PRO A 398 2.19 8.65 -8.20
N SER A 399 2.24 7.67 -9.09
CA SER A 399 1.09 7.20 -9.85
C SER A 399 1.03 5.69 -9.79
N ASN A 400 -0.17 5.14 -9.89
CA ASN A 400 -0.34 3.70 -9.91
C ASN A 400 -1.10 3.25 -11.16
N ILE A 401 -0.74 2.06 -11.61
CA ILE A 401 -1.43 1.31 -12.66
C ILE A 401 -2.10 0.14 -11.96
N PHE A 402 -3.35 -0.11 -12.26
CA PHE A 402 -4.09 -1.27 -11.77
C PHE A 402 -4.80 -1.99 -12.91
N PHE A 403 -4.59 -3.30 -13.01
CA PHE A 403 -5.32 -4.18 -13.89
C PHE A 403 -6.09 -5.21 -13.07
N GLY A 404 -7.44 -5.17 -13.19
CA GLY A 404 -8.36 -6.15 -12.63
C GLY A 404 -8.89 -7.07 -13.73
N TYR A 405 -8.92 -8.38 -13.47
CA TYR A 405 -9.33 -9.42 -14.43
C TYR A 405 -9.96 -10.61 -13.71
N THR A 406 -10.55 -11.54 -14.46
CA THR A 406 -11.34 -12.64 -13.85
C THR A 406 -10.74 -14.04 -14.03
N ASN A 407 -9.89 -14.28 -15.05
CA ASN A 407 -9.39 -15.61 -15.36
C ASN A 407 -7.99 -15.86 -14.80
N ALA A 408 -7.86 -16.85 -13.91
CA ALA A 408 -6.59 -17.21 -13.27
C ALA A 408 -5.51 -17.70 -14.25
N THR A 409 -5.89 -18.24 -15.42
CA THR A 409 -4.92 -18.69 -16.42
C THR A 409 -4.22 -17.54 -17.14
N GLU A 410 -4.66 -16.31 -16.94
CA GLU A 410 -4.12 -15.10 -17.54
C GLU A 410 -3.19 -14.31 -16.60
N ASP A 411 -2.91 -14.80 -15.38
CA ASP A 411 -2.08 -14.09 -14.40
C ASP A 411 -0.76 -13.58 -15.01
N ASP A 412 0.01 -14.46 -15.66
CA ASP A 412 1.29 -14.11 -16.29
C ASP A 412 1.12 -13.05 -17.40
N ALA A 413 0.04 -13.14 -18.19
CA ALA A 413 -0.22 -12.18 -19.25
C ALA A 413 -0.52 -10.78 -18.72
N PHE A 414 -1.24 -10.66 -17.59
CA PHE A 414 -1.49 -9.37 -16.94
C PHE A 414 -0.25 -8.81 -16.25
N HIS A 415 0.56 -9.66 -15.63
CA HIS A 415 1.86 -9.27 -15.06
C HIS A 415 2.82 -8.73 -16.13
N ASP A 416 2.95 -9.41 -17.26
CA ASP A 416 3.75 -8.97 -18.40
C ASP A 416 3.22 -7.65 -18.98
N ALA A 417 1.91 -7.54 -19.15
CA ALA A 417 1.29 -6.36 -19.74
C ALA A 417 1.49 -5.12 -18.88
N ILE A 418 1.29 -5.22 -17.55
CA ILE A 418 1.45 -4.06 -16.66
C ILE A 418 2.91 -3.58 -16.60
N ALA A 419 3.88 -4.51 -16.65
CA ALA A 419 5.30 -4.17 -16.69
C ALA A 419 5.66 -3.45 -18.02
N ARG A 420 5.12 -3.91 -19.16
CA ARG A 420 5.30 -3.25 -20.46
C ARG A 420 4.65 -1.87 -20.49
N LEU A 421 3.43 -1.75 -19.97
CA LEU A 421 2.74 -0.45 -19.88
C LEU A 421 3.55 0.54 -19.05
N GLN A 422 4.02 0.14 -17.88
CA GLN A 422 4.87 0.98 -17.03
C GLN A 422 6.13 1.42 -17.76
N ALA A 423 6.82 0.51 -18.46
CA ALA A 423 8.02 0.84 -19.22
C ALA A 423 7.74 1.83 -20.37
N ASN A 424 6.61 1.67 -21.08
CA ASN A 424 6.18 2.60 -22.12
C ASN A 424 5.91 4.01 -21.56
N ILE A 425 5.17 4.09 -20.44
CA ILE A 425 4.87 5.38 -19.78
C ILE A 425 6.17 6.06 -19.31
N VAL A 426 7.08 5.32 -18.69
CA VAL A 426 8.39 5.85 -18.25
C VAL A 426 9.23 6.33 -19.44
N ALA A 427 9.21 5.64 -20.57
CA ALA A 427 9.89 6.07 -21.79
C ALA A 427 9.33 7.40 -22.34
N LYS A 428 7.99 7.56 -22.34
CA LYS A 428 7.32 8.81 -22.73
C LYS A 428 7.63 9.96 -21.76
N ALA A 429 7.57 9.69 -20.45
CA ALA A 429 7.95 10.65 -19.42
C ALA A 429 9.42 11.08 -19.57
N THR A 430 10.32 10.15 -19.89
CA THR A 430 11.75 10.43 -20.13
C THR A 430 11.93 11.34 -21.36
N ALA A 431 11.24 11.04 -22.45
CA ALA A 431 11.30 11.85 -23.68
C ALA A 431 10.81 13.29 -23.48
N GLN A 432 9.88 13.50 -22.53
CA GLN A 432 9.35 14.82 -22.15
C GLN A 432 10.11 15.48 -21.00
N GLY A 433 11.17 14.86 -20.46
CA GLY A 433 11.96 15.41 -19.35
C GLY A 433 11.25 15.38 -18.00
N LEU A 434 10.24 14.51 -17.83
CA LEU A 434 9.44 14.40 -16.61
C LEU A 434 9.98 13.37 -15.61
N ILE A 435 11.12 12.72 -15.91
CA ILE A 435 11.78 11.79 -14.99
C ILE A 435 12.84 12.55 -14.19
N TYR A 436 12.84 12.31 -12.89
CA TYR A 436 13.89 12.86 -12.03
C TYR A 436 15.23 12.17 -12.33
N PRO A 437 16.28 12.91 -12.65
CA PRO A 437 17.53 12.34 -13.18
C PRO A 437 18.39 11.62 -12.15
N ASP A 438 18.02 11.66 -10.87
CA ASP A 438 18.89 11.23 -9.77
C ASP A 438 18.34 9.96 -9.08
N ALA A 439 18.95 8.82 -9.33
CA ALA A 439 18.60 7.52 -8.75
C ALA A 439 18.99 7.41 -7.24
N LYS A 440 18.70 8.43 -6.43
CA LYS A 440 19.02 8.45 -4.98
C LYS A 440 18.01 7.67 -4.12
N GLY A 441 17.07 6.97 -4.72
CA GLY A 441 15.92 6.35 -4.06
C GLY A 441 14.70 7.26 -4.04
N GLY A 442 13.54 6.68 -3.67
CA GLY A 442 12.26 7.40 -3.65
C GLY A 442 11.62 7.64 -5.02
N SER A 443 12.22 7.10 -6.09
CA SER A 443 11.70 7.24 -7.46
C SER A 443 10.47 6.38 -7.74
N ILE A 444 10.22 5.35 -6.93
CA ILE A 444 9.01 4.50 -7.02
C ILE A 444 8.42 4.35 -5.61
N TYR A 445 7.11 4.46 -5.49
CA TYR A 445 6.42 4.20 -4.23
C TYR A 445 6.26 2.69 -4.01
N PRO A 446 6.88 2.12 -2.96
CA PRO A 446 7.01 0.66 -2.79
C PRO A 446 5.67 -0.07 -2.63
N ASN A 447 4.63 0.59 -2.06
CA ASN A 447 3.32 -0.02 -1.87
C ASN A 447 2.56 -0.24 -3.20
N TYR A 448 2.96 0.44 -4.27
CA TYR A 448 2.35 0.27 -5.60
C TYR A 448 3.18 -0.60 -6.53
N ALA A 449 4.44 -0.86 -6.18
CA ALA A 449 5.36 -1.53 -7.08
C ALA A 449 5.03 -3.01 -7.29
N LEU A 450 5.19 -3.46 -8.53
CA LEU A 450 5.14 -4.87 -8.90
C LEU A 450 6.42 -5.58 -8.43
N ALA A 451 6.29 -6.73 -7.79
CA ALA A 451 7.43 -7.56 -7.46
C ALA A 451 7.99 -8.22 -8.72
N GLY A 452 9.21 -7.87 -9.08
CA GLY A 452 9.97 -8.57 -10.11
C GLY A 452 10.61 -9.86 -9.58
N ALA A 453 10.95 -10.77 -10.47
CA ALA A 453 11.57 -12.05 -10.13
C ALA A 453 12.95 -11.92 -9.45
N ASP A 454 13.60 -10.78 -9.61
CA ASP A 454 14.99 -10.50 -9.17
C ASP A 454 15.09 -9.49 -8.01
N GLY A 455 13.97 -8.94 -7.52
CA GLY A 455 13.97 -7.93 -6.46
C GLY A 455 14.65 -6.61 -6.86
N ALA A 456 14.73 -6.31 -8.16
CA ALA A 456 15.51 -5.20 -8.74
C ALA A 456 15.11 -3.82 -8.19
N HIS A 457 13.83 -3.62 -7.80
CA HIS A 457 13.31 -2.30 -7.41
C HIS A 457 13.78 -1.78 -6.05
N VAL A 458 14.44 -2.61 -5.21
CA VAL A 458 14.80 -2.20 -3.84
C VAL A 458 15.78 -1.01 -3.83
N VAL A 459 16.67 -0.93 -4.82
CA VAL A 459 17.60 0.21 -4.95
C VAL A 459 16.85 1.48 -5.38
N GLU A 460 15.84 1.35 -6.23
CA GLU A 460 14.99 2.46 -6.69
C GLU A 460 14.14 3.02 -5.56
N PHE A 461 13.67 2.15 -4.62
CA PHE A 461 12.92 2.60 -3.45
C PHE A 461 13.78 3.39 -2.47
N TYR A 462 14.96 2.85 -2.13
CA TYR A 462 15.73 3.31 -0.97
C TYR A 462 17.00 4.07 -1.33
N GLY A 463 17.52 3.89 -2.54
CA GLY A 463 18.89 4.32 -2.87
C GLY A 463 19.95 3.53 -2.09
N ALA A 464 21.20 3.59 -2.55
CA ALA A 464 22.28 2.78 -2.00
C ALA A 464 22.60 3.09 -0.52
N ALA A 465 22.49 4.36 -0.12
CA ALA A 465 22.82 4.79 1.25
C ALA A 465 21.82 4.25 2.28
N HIS A 466 20.52 4.46 2.05
CA HIS A 466 19.48 3.98 2.97
C HIS A 466 19.40 2.46 2.99
N LEU A 467 19.57 1.81 1.83
CA LEU A 467 19.63 0.36 1.74
C LEU A 467 20.81 -0.21 2.54
N GLY A 468 21.98 0.44 2.49
CA GLY A 468 23.14 0.07 3.31
C GLY A 468 22.85 0.17 4.80
N GLU A 469 22.19 1.25 5.24
CA GLU A 469 21.82 1.43 6.64
C GLU A 469 20.78 0.40 7.10
N MET A 470 19.77 0.11 6.27
CA MET A 470 18.76 -0.91 6.57
C MET A 470 19.40 -2.31 6.70
N ARG A 471 20.34 -2.65 5.83
CA ARG A 471 21.10 -3.91 5.92
C ARG A 471 21.88 -4.01 7.22
N ARG A 472 22.56 -2.93 7.61
CA ARG A 472 23.26 -2.86 8.89
C ARG A 472 22.35 -3.12 10.08
N VAL A 473 21.16 -2.47 10.11
CA VAL A 473 20.16 -2.69 11.17
C VAL A 473 19.66 -4.14 11.15
N ARG A 474 19.34 -4.68 9.96
CA ARG A 474 18.86 -6.06 9.83
C ARG A 474 19.88 -7.08 10.33
N GLU A 475 21.16 -6.94 9.97
CA GLU A 475 22.23 -7.82 10.42
C GLU A 475 22.36 -7.88 11.94
N GLN A 476 22.11 -6.75 12.62
CA GLN A 476 22.15 -6.68 14.09
C GLN A 476 20.95 -7.37 14.75
N ILE A 477 19.74 -7.20 14.21
CA ILE A 477 18.52 -7.68 14.86
C ILE A 477 18.07 -9.06 14.37
N ASP A 478 18.43 -9.46 13.15
CA ASP A 478 18.10 -10.74 12.53
C ASP A 478 19.33 -11.51 12.01
N PRO A 479 20.34 -11.78 12.82
CA PRO A 479 21.55 -12.50 12.37
C PRO A 479 21.24 -13.93 11.91
N ARG A 480 20.08 -14.50 12.27
CA ARG A 480 19.65 -15.83 11.83
C ARG A 480 18.86 -15.80 10.51
N GLY A 481 18.52 -14.63 9.99
CA GLY A 481 17.75 -14.45 8.78
C GLY A 481 16.33 -15.03 8.90
N VAL A 482 15.66 -14.86 10.04
CA VAL A 482 14.29 -15.34 10.25
C VAL A 482 13.33 -14.60 9.31
N MET A 483 13.48 -13.27 9.19
CA MET A 483 12.60 -12.47 8.34
C MET A 483 12.84 -12.70 6.84
N THR A 484 13.92 -13.37 6.44
CA THR A 484 14.11 -13.79 5.04
C THR A 484 13.19 -14.94 4.64
N LEU A 485 12.59 -15.66 5.62
CA LEU A 485 11.61 -16.72 5.38
C LEU A 485 10.22 -16.17 5.07
N ALA A 486 9.95 -14.90 5.42
CA ALA A 486 8.71 -14.23 5.06
C ALA A 486 8.78 -13.68 3.63
N GLY A 487 7.62 -13.46 3.00
CA GLY A 487 7.52 -12.69 1.77
C GLY A 487 7.78 -11.19 1.95
N GLY A 488 7.66 -10.42 0.89
CA GLY A 488 7.86 -8.96 0.87
C GLY A 488 9.22 -8.53 0.31
N TRP A 489 9.41 -7.21 0.16
CA TRP A 489 10.67 -6.63 -0.27
C TRP A 489 11.80 -6.99 0.69
N LYS A 490 12.96 -7.39 0.15
CA LYS A 490 14.12 -7.79 0.97
C LYS A 490 15.27 -6.78 0.83
N VAL A 491 15.82 -6.36 1.97
CA VAL A 491 16.93 -5.40 2.06
C VAL A 491 18.22 -6.06 2.49
#